data_50a9dfddc18ff462bb2f5111ef9384d1
#
_entry.id   50a9dfddc18ff462bb2f5111ef9384d1
#
_cell.length_a   1.000
_cell.length_b   1.000
_cell.length_c   1.000
_cell.angle_alpha   90.00
_cell.angle_beta   90.00
_cell.angle_gamma   90.00
#
_symmetry.space_group_name_H-M   'P 1'
#
loop_
_entity.id
_entity.type
_entity.pdbx_description
1 polymer ?
#
loop_
_entity_poly.entity_id
_entity_poly.type
_entity_poly.pdbx_seq_one_letter_code
_entity_poly.pdbx_strand_id
1 'polypeptide(L)'
;MKNYAFLSRGNLDMSVEAKIIEQLTAISADPVRLIREAARLLPGQIAVLSSFGAESALLLAVVAEAAPDLPVLFLETGKHFPETLAYRAELARFLGLTNVQDVKPAPAAIKDRDPTGELWAFDPDACCQLRKVEPLDAATLPYAALVTGRKRVQASTRTALP
;
A
#
# COMPACT_ATOMS: atom_id res chain seq x y z
N MET A 1 1.25 -19.43 6.59
CA MET A 1 0.38 -18.90 5.54
C MET A 1 0.46 -17.38 5.56
N LYS A 2 0.84 -16.76 4.46
CA LYS A 2 0.94 -15.29 4.37
C LYS A 2 -0.42 -14.77 3.92
N ASN A 3 -1.13 -14.07 4.79
CA ASN A 3 -2.41 -13.50 4.45
C ASN A 3 -2.18 -12.15 3.76
N TYR A 4 -2.43 -12.11 2.47
CA TYR A 4 -2.58 -10.85 1.74
C TYR A 4 -4.01 -10.36 1.99
N ALA A 5 -4.17 -9.20 2.63
CA ALA A 5 -5.48 -8.62 2.85
C ALA A 5 -5.87 -7.75 1.66
N PHE A 6 -6.97 -8.09 1.00
CA PHE A 6 -7.66 -7.21 0.07
C PHE A 6 -8.65 -6.37 0.87
N LEU A 7 -8.52 -5.04 0.81
CA LEU A 7 -9.48 -4.11 1.39
C LEU A 7 -10.32 -3.55 0.25
N SER A 8 -11.57 -3.98 0.13
CA SER A 8 -12.55 -3.35 -0.76
C SER A 8 -13.01 -2.03 -0.16
N ARG A 9 -13.15 -1.00 -1.00
CA ARG A 9 -13.66 0.33 -0.62
C ARG A 9 -15.04 0.66 -1.20
N GLY A 10 -15.83 -0.35 -1.53
CA GLY A 10 -17.23 -0.15 -1.93
C GLY A 10 -17.46 0.47 -3.31
N ASN A 11 -16.44 0.50 -4.17
CA ASN A 11 -16.56 1.01 -5.54
C ASN A 11 -17.08 -0.02 -6.55
N LEU A 12 -17.40 -1.24 -6.09
CA LEU A 12 -17.92 -2.32 -6.92
C LEU A 12 -19.34 -2.69 -6.46
N ASP A 13 -20.14 -3.21 -7.39
CA ASP A 13 -21.39 -3.87 -7.04
C ASP A 13 -21.11 -5.08 -6.14
N MET A 14 -21.90 -5.25 -5.08
CA MET A 14 -21.71 -6.31 -4.08
C MET A 14 -21.68 -7.72 -4.70
N SER A 15 -22.43 -7.95 -5.77
CA SER A 15 -22.49 -9.24 -6.45
C SER A 15 -21.21 -9.51 -7.27
N VAL A 16 -20.62 -8.47 -7.85
CA VAL A 16 -19.36 -8.52 -8.58
C VAL A 16 -18.20 -8.70 -7.60
N GLU A 17 -18.21 -7.97 -6.49
CA GLU A 17 -17.21 -8.09 -5.43
C GLU A 17 -17.16 -9.52 -4.87
N ALA A 18 -18.31 -10.11 -4.53
CA ALA A 18 -18.39 -11.47 -4.02
C ALA A 18 -17.79 -12.50 -4.98
N LYS A 19 -18.08 -12.38 -6.29
CA LYS A 19 -17.50 -13.26 -7.31
C LYS A 19 -15.98 -13.12 -7.43
N ILE A 20 -15.46 -11.89 -7.37
CA ILE A 20 -14.03 -11.63 -7.39
C ILE A 20 -13.35 -12.27 -6.17
N ILE A 21 -13.91 -12.06 -4.98
CA ILE A 21 -13.39 -12.66 -3.73
C ILE A 21 -13.37 -14.18 -3.82
N GLU A 22 -14.45 -14.82 -4.31
CA GLU A 22 -14.52 -16.27 -4.49
C GLU A 22 -13.42 -16.78 -5.43
N GLN A 23 -13.27 -16.15 -6.60
CA GLN A 23 -12.24 -16.53 -7.58
C GLN A 23 -10.82 -16.38 -7.01
N LEU A 24 -10.54 -15.28 -6.32
CA LEU A 24 -9.23 -15.04 -5.72
C LEU A 24 -8.95 -15.99 -4.55
N THR A 25 -9.96 -16.32 -3.76
CA THR A 25 -9.84 -17.27 -2.65
C THR A 25 -9.44 -18.66 -3.15
N ALA A 26 -10.02 -19.11 -4.26
CA ALA A 26 -9.71 -20.41 -4.85
C ALA A 26 -8.25 -20.60 -5.26
N ILE A 27 -7.52 -19.51 -5.51
CA ILE A 27 -6.11 -19.50 -5.93
C ILE A 27 -5.17 -18.89 -4.88
N SER A 28 -5.64 -18.66 -3.67
CA SER A 28 -4.90 -17.94 -2.61
C SER A 28 -3.59 -18.62 -2.16
N ALA A 29 -3.39 -19.90 -2.50
CA ALA A 29 -2.14 -20.64 -2.21
C ALA A 29 -0.96 -20.20 -3.09
N ASP A 30 -1.22 -19.63 -4.27
CA ASP A 30 -0.22 -19.14 -5.21
C ASP A 30 -0.24 -17.60 -5.24
N PRO A 31 0.69 -16.92 -4.57
CA PRO A 31 0.66 -15.48 -4.44
C PRO A 31 0.92 -14.73 -5.76
N VAL A 32 1.71 -15.29 -6.67
CA VAL A 32 1.98 -14.68 -7.97
C VAL A 32 0.73 -14.73 -8.84
N ARG A 33 0.10 -15.90 -8.91
CA ARG A 33 -1.16 -16.09 -9.63
C ARG A 33 -2.28 -15.24 -9.04
N LEU A 34 -2.35 -15.14 -7.71
CA LEU A 34 -3.32 -14.32 -6.99
C LEU A 34 -3.23 -12.85 -7.41
N ILE A 35 -2.04 -12.25 -7.39
CA ILE A 35 -1.83 -10.84 -7.75
C ILE A 35 -2.11 -10.62 -9.24
N ARG A 36 -1.63 -11.52 -10.09
CA ARG A 36 -1.87 -11.42 -11.54
C ARG A 36 -3.37 -11.46 -11.87
N GLU A 37 -4.10 -12.37 -11.26
CA GLU A 37 -5.54 -12.49 -11.48
C GLU A 37 -6.31 -11.29 -10.88
N ALA A 38 -5.92 -10.81 -9.71
CA ALA A 38 -6.50 -9.60 -9.12
C ALA A 38 -6.30 -8.37 -10.03
N ALA A 39 -5.10 -8.20 -10.59
CA ALA A 39 -4.82 -7.11 -11.53
C ALA A 39 -5.68 -7.23 -12.82
N ARG A 40 -5.91 -8.46 -13.30
CA ARG A 40 -6.75 -8.72 -14.47
C ARG A 40 -8.23 -8.45 -14.21
N LEU A 41 -8.72 -8.79 -13.02
CA LEU A 41 -10.14 -8.61 -12.63
C LEU A 41 -10.46 -7.16 -12.26
N LEU A 42 -9.47 -6.39 -11.80
CA LEU A 42 -9.61 -5.02 -11.34
C LEU A 42 -8.68 -4.08 -12.13
N PRO A 43 -8.83 -3.95 -13.45
CA PRO A 43 -7.92 -3.17 -14.30
C PRO A 43 -7.95 -1.70 -13.89
N GLY A 44 -6.79 -1.16 -13.48
CA GLY A 44 -6.66 0.23 -13.00
C GLY A 44 -7.30 0.52 -11.63
N GLN A 45 -7.90 -0.47 -10.97
CA GLN A 45 -8.62 -0.31 -9.71
C GLN A 45 -7.94 -1.03 -8.53
N ILE A 46 -6.71 -1.50 -8.70
CA ILE A 46 -5.93 -2.16 -7.67
C ILE A 46 -4.57 -1.49 -7.51
N ALA A 47 -4.11 -1.31 -6.29
CA ALA A 47 -2.78 -0.82 -5.98
C ALA A 47 -2.14 -1.63 -4.84
N VAL A 48 -0.81 -1.52 -4.72
CA VAL A 48 -0.03 -2.12 -3.64
C VAL A 48 0.37 -1.01 -2.67
N LEU A 49 0.18 -1.21 -1.38
CA LEU A 49 0.68 -0.31 -0.35
C LEU A 49 1.91 -0.93 0.31
N SER A 50 3.07 -0.25 0.19
CA SER A 50 4.34 -0.74 0.73
C SER A 50 5.14 0.36 1.42
N SER A 51 5.72 0.03 2.57
CA SER A 51 6.71 0.87 3.25
C SER A 51 8.14 0.63 2.75
N PHE A 52 8.35 -0.29 1.84
CA PHE A 52 9.68 -0.74 1.40
C PHE A 52 10.59 -1.23 2.55
N GLY A 53 10.05 -1.55 3.72
CA GLY A 53 10.81 -2.21 4.78
C GLY A 53 11.23 -3.63 4.38
N ALA A 54 12.18 -4.23 5.12
CA ALA A 54 12.73 -5.55 4.82
C ALA A 54 11.66 -6.64 4.63
N GLU A 55 10.60 -6.63 5.43
CA GLU A 55 9.48 -7.58 5.28
C GLU A 55 8.63 -7.34 4.02
N SER A 56 8.63 -6.10 3.49
CA SER A 56 7.89 -5.76 2.28
C SER A 56 8.59 -6.23 1.01
N ALA A 57 9.89 -6.48 1.04
CA ALA A 57 10.67 -6.87 -0.14
C ALA A 57 10.13 -8.15 -0.81
N LEU A 58 9.68 -9.12 0.01
CA LEU A 58 9.09 -10.36 -0.53
C LEU A 58 7.75 -10.09 -1.23
N LEU A 59 6.88 -9.24 -0.67
CA LEU A 59 5.64 -8.86 -1.35
C LEU A 59 5.95 -8.16 -2.67
N LEU A 60 6.89 -7.22 -2.65
CA LEU A 60 7.28 -6.47 -3.85
C LEU A 60 7.89 -7.37 -4.93
N ALA A 61 8.66 -8.41 -4.55
CA ALA A 61 9.16 -9.41 -5.50
C ALA A 61 8.03 -10.21 -6.15
N VAL A 62 7.01 -10.61 -5.38
CA VAL A 62 5.82 -11.29 -5.92
C VAL A 62 5.04 -10.36 -6.86
N VAL A 63 4.90 -9.08 -6.51
CA VAL A 63 4.25 -8.08 -7.37
C VAL A 63 5.02 -7.89 -8.68
N ALA A 64 6.34 -7.77 -8.61
CA ALA A 64 7.20 -7.61 -9.77
C ALA A 64 7.10 -8.79 -10.75
N GLU A 65 6.99 -10.02 -10.23
CA GLU A 65 6.80 -11.23 -11.05
C GLU A 65 5.40 -11.32 -11.64
N ALA A 66 4.39 -10.88 -10.88
CA ALA A 66 2.98 -11.01 -11.29
C ALA A 66 2.54 -9.91 -12.26
N ALA A 67 2.81 -8.64 -11.91
CA ALA A 67 2.36 -7.44 -12.61
C ALA A 67 3.27 -6.25 -12.22
N PRO A 68 4.44 -6.07 -12.86
CA PRO A 68 5.44 -5.05 -12.49
C PRO A 68 5.00 -3.60 -12.70
N ASP A 69 3.92 -3.39 -13.42
CA ASP A 69 3.27 -2.11 -13.72
C ASP A 69 2.16 -1.71 -12.74
N LEU A 70 1.82 -2.59 -11.79
CA LEU A 70 0.86 -2.24 -10.74
C LEU A 70 1.34 -1.01 -9.96
N PRO A 71 0.44 -0.04 -9.65
CA PRO A 71 0.77 1.07 -8.80
C PRO A 71 1.24 0.60 -7.42
N VAL A 72 2.45 0.96 -7.03
CA VAL A 72 3.01 0.73 -5.68
C VAL A 72 3.05 2.07 -4.95
N LEU A 73 2.15 2.25 -3.99
CA LEU A 73 2.03 3.46 -3.20
C LEU A 73 3.02 3.43 -2.04
N PHE A 74 3.93 4.40 -2.00
CA PHE A 74 4.88 4.62 -0.91
C PHE A 74 4.54 5.92 -0.20
N LEU A 75 4.25 5.86 1.11
CA LEU A 75 4.01 7.05 1.92
C LEU A 75 5.33 7.79 2.17
N GLU A 76 5.60 8.82 1.37
CA GLU A 76 6.77 9.69 1.56
C GLU A 76 6.38 10.86 2.46
N THR A 77 6.65 10.70 3.75
CA THR A 77 6.20 11.60 4.82
C THR A 77 7.01 12.90 4.94
N GLY A 78 8.13 13.01 4.23
CA GLY A 78 9.13 14.07 4.43
C GLY A 78 9.94 13.90 5.72
N LYS A 79 9.89 12.70 6.35
CA LYS A 79 10.57 12.37 7.61
C LYS A 79 11.37 11.07 7.52
N HIS A 80 11.55 10.54 6.33
CA HIS A 80 12.40 9.36 6.12
C HIS A 80 13.87 9.73 6.16
N PHE A 81 14.69 8.78 6.62
CA PHE A 81 16.14 8.87 6.46
C PHE A 81 16.53 8.78 4.99
N PRO A 82 17.62 9.46 4.56
CA PRO A 82 18.13 9.37 3.19
C PRO A 82 18.37 7.93 2.73
N GLU A 83 18.85 7.07 3.63
CA GLU A 83 19.11 5.65 3.39
C GLU A 83 17.81 4.88 3.04
N THR A 84 16.69 5.22 3.69
CA THR A 84 15.39 4.63 3.40
C THR A 84 14.94 4.96 1.98
N LEU A 85 15.11 6.22 1.57
CA LEU A 85 14.72 6.66 0.21
C LEU A 85 15.66 6.06 -0.85
N ALA A 86 16.95 5.96 -0.56
CA ALA A 86 17.93 5.31 -1.44
C ALA A 86 17.62 3.82 -1.61
N TYR A 87 17.39 3.10 -0.52
CA TYR A 87 17.00 1.68 -0.54
C TYR A 87 15.70 1.45 -1.32
N ARG A 88 14.68 2.29 -1.09
CA ARG A 88 13.41 2.23 -1.83
C ARG A 88 13.65 2.34 -3.34
N ALA A 89 14.46 3.29 -3.78
CA ALA A 89 14.78 3.48 -5.19
C ALA A 89 15.57 2.30 -5.78
N GLU A 90 16.56 1.81 -5.04
CA GLU A 90 17.38 0.67 -5.45
C GLU A 90 16.54 -0.62 -5.55
N LEU A 91 15.71 -0.91 -4.55
CA LEU A 91 14.85 -2.10 -4.54
C LEU A 91 13.83 -2.06 -5.68
N ALA A 92 13.20 -0.91 -5.93
CA ALA A 92 12.26 -0.76 -7.04
C ALA A 92 12.94 -1.04 -8.39
N ARG A 93 14.13 -0.48 -8.60
CA ARG A 93 14.93 -0.71 -9.82
C ARG A 93 15.36 -2.18 -9.95
N PHE A 94 15.85 -2.78 -8.88
CA PHE A 94 16.31 -4.17 -8.84
C PHE A 94 15.19 -5.15 -9.19
N LEU A 95 13.98 -4.90 -8.69
CA LEU A 95 12.80 -5.73 -8.95
C LEU A 95 12.12 -5.41 -10.29
N GLY A 96 12.50 -4.33 -10.98
CA GLY A 96 11.86 -3.92 -12.22
C GLY A 96 10.43 -3.36 -12.05
N LEU A 97 10.12 -2.80 -10.87
CA LEU A 97 8.83 -2.14 -10.64
C LEU A 97 8.79 -0.82 -11.43
N THR A 98 7.81 -0.66 -12.30
CA THR A 98 7.74 0.47 -13.24
C THR A 98 6.82 1.60 -12.79
N ASN A 99 5.99 1.37 -11.77
CA ASN A 99 4.96 2.32 -11.34
C ASN A 99 4.96 2.52 -9.80
N VAL A 100 6.09 2.97 -9.26
CA VAL A 100 6.19 3.33 -7.84
C VAL A 100 5.86 4.80 -7.65
N GLN A 101 4.84 5.09 -6.83
CA GLN A 101 4.28 6.42 -6.62
C GLN A 101 4.54 6.90 -5.19
N ASP A 102 5.15 8.09 -5.05
CA ASP A 102 5.33 8.74 -3.76
C ASP A 102 4.03 9.45 -3.36
N VAL A 103 3.41 8.98 -2.30
CA VAL A 103 2.25 9.61 -1.68
C VAL A 103 2.73 10.59 -0.62
N LYS A 104 2.58 11.89 -0.91
CA LYS A 104 3.11 12.98 -0.08
C LYS A 104 1.99 13.79 0.56
N PRO A 105 2.22 14.34 1.76
CA PRO A 105 1.30 15.32 2.34
C PRO A 105 1.26 16.58 1.47
N ALA A 106 0.09 17.23 1.42
CA ALA A 106 -0.08 18.46 0.67
C ALA A 106 0.84 19.56 1.23
N PRO A 107 1.63 20.25 0.37
CA PRO A 107 2.56 21.30 0.83
C PRO A 107 1.88 22.42 1.62
N ALA A 108 0.67 22.81 1.23
CA ALA A 108 -0.10 23.81 1.94
C ALA A 108 -0.48 23.37 3.37
N ALA A 109 -0.86 22.10 3.54
CA ALA A 109 -1.19 21.55 4.85
C ALA A 109 0.04 21.45 5.76
N ILE A 110 1.21 21.12 5.20
CA ILE A 110 2.48 21.15 5.93
C ILE A 110 2.80 22.57 6.39
N LYS A 111 2.71 23.56 5.49
CA LYS A 111 3.00 24.94 5.82
C LYS A 111 2.08 25.49 6.92
N ASP A 112 0.82 25.06 6.92
CA ASP A 112 -0.19 25.50 7.90
C ASP A 112 -0.02 24.84 9.27
N ARG A 113 0.15 23.50 9.30
CA ARG A 113 0.06 22.70 10.53
C ARG A 113 1.39 22.21 11.09
N ASP A 114 2.45 22.23 10.29
CA ASP A 114 3.80 21.77 10.70
C ASP A 114 4.91 22.61 10.02
N PRO A 115 4.87 23.96 10.14
CA PRO A 115 5.80 24.86 9.45
C PRO A 115 7.26 24.67 9.86
N THR A 116 7.53 24.26 11.12
CA THR A 116 8.88 23.95 11.62
C THR A 116 9.30 22.51 11.37
N GLY A 117 8.36 21.64 11.02
CA GLY A 117 8.62 20.23 10.86
C GLY A 117 8.76 19.45 12.17
N GLU A 118 8.36 20.00 13.30
CA GLU A 118 8.54 19.44 14.65
C GLU A 118 7.24 18.92 15.28
N LEU A 119 6.13 18.91 14.53
CA LEU A 119 4.84 18.45 15.02
C LEU A 119 4.90 17.04 15.65
N TRP A 120 5.78 16.18 15.14
CA TRP A 120 6.00 14.83 15.65
C TRP A 120 6.44 14.78 17.13
N ALA A 121 7.11 15.84 17.62
CA ALA A 121 7.61 15.92 19.00
C ALA A 121 6.52 16.39 19.99
N PHE A 122 5.54 17.17 19.51
CA PHE A 122 4.51 17.77 20.35
C PHE A 122 3.18 17.03 20.26
N ASP A 123 2.81 16.59 19.05
CA ASP A 123 1.57 15.84 18.78
C ASP A 123 1.83 14.79 17.70
N PRO A 124 2.31 13.59 18.11
CA PRO A 124 2.58 12.49 17.18
C PRO A 124 1.36 12.03 16.39
N ASP A 125 0.17 12.10 16.99
CA ASP A 125 -1.07 11.68 16.32
C ASP A 125 -1.47 12.67 15.21
N ALA A 126 -1.42 13.97 15.49
CA ALA A 126 -1.62 14.98 14.47
C ALA A 126 -0.57 14.92 13.36
N CYS A 127 0.69 14.62 13.70
CA CYS A 127 1.75 14.39 12.72
C CYS A 127 1.44 13.18 11.82
N CYS A 128 1.02 12.06 12.41
CA CYS A 128 0.61 10.86 11.65
C CYS A 128 -0.62 11.14 10.77
N GLN A 129 -1.62 11.87 11.29
CA GLN A 129 -2.79 12.27 10.54
C GLN A 129 -2.39 13.07 9.30
N LEU A 130 -1.61 14.14 9.49
CA LEU A 130 -1.16 15.04 8.43
C LEU A 130 -0.29 14.34 7.38
N ARG A 131 0.66 13.53 7.82
CA ARG A 131 1.73 13.02 6.95
C ARG A 131 1.49 11.60 6.41
N LYS A 132 0.50 10.87 6.95
CA LYS A 132 0.22 9.48 6.55
C LYS A 132 -1.24 9.27 6.20
N VAL A 133 -2.17 9.56 7.13
CA VAL A 133 -3.58 9.19 6.97
C VAL A 133 -4.23 9.98 5.84
N GLU A 134 -4.20 11.30 5.90
CA GLU A 134 -4.81 12.17 4.88
C GLU A 134 -4.24 11.93 3.47
N PRO A 135 -2.90 11.87 3.26
CA PRO A 135 -2.34 11.56 1.96
C PRO A 135 -2.74 10.16 1.45
N LEU A 136 -2.75 9.16 2.34
CA LEU A 136 -3.12 7.80 1.97
C LEU A 136 -4.60 7.72 1.57
N ASP A 137 -5.49 8.33 2.35
CA ASP A 137 -6.92 8.35 2.04
C ASP A 137 -7.19 8.97 0.67
N ALA A 138 -6.56 10.10 0.37
CA ALA A 138 -6.67 10.74 -0.94
C ALA A 138 -6.11 9.86 -2.07
N ALA A 139 -4.92 9.28 -1.89
CA ALA A 139 -4.26 8.48 -2.91
C ALA A 139 -4.97 7.15 -3.20
N THR A 140 -5.75 6.63 -2.24
CA THR A 140 -6.43 5.34 -2.37
C THR A 140 -7.86 5.45 -2.90
N LEU A 141 -8.41 6.65 -3.04
CA LEU A 141 -9.77 6.86 -3.58
C LEU A 141 -10.04 6.20 -4.94
N PRO A 142 -9.08 6.19 -5.91
CA PRO A 142 -9.33 5.59 -7.21
C PRO A 142 -9.38 4.05 -7.21
N TYR A 143 -8.90 3.41 -6.12
CA TYR A 143 -8.72 1.96 -6.10
C TYR A 143 -9.85 1.26 -5.35
N ALA A 144 -10.41 0.22 -5.96
CA ALA A 144 -11.38 -0.67 -5.34
C ALA A 144 -10.71 -1.66 -4.38
N ALA A 145 -9.44 -2.01 -4.63
CA ALA A 145 -8.70 -2.94 -3.79
C ALA A 145 -7.25 -2.48 -3.53
N LEU A 146 -6.75 -2.81 -2.33
CA LEU A 146 -5.36 -2.58 -1.94
C LEU A 146 -4.71 -3.90 -1.51
N VAL A 147 -3.53 -4.18 -2.08
CA VAL A 147 -2.67 -5.27 -1.67
C VAL A 147 -1.73 -4.77 -0.58
N THR A 148 -1.71 -5.43 0.58
CA THR A 148 -0.83 -5.06 1.69
C THR A 148 -0.13 -6.29 2.28
N GLY A 149 1.11 -6.10 2.77
CA GLY A 149 1.86 -7.13 3.49
C GLY A 149 1.60 -7.15 4.99
N ARG A 150 0.45 -6.68 5.46
CA ARG A 150 0.10 -6.65 6.89
C ARG A 150 -0.11 -8.07 7.41
N LYS A 151 0.41 -8.36 8.61
CA LYS A 151 0.24 -9.66 9.27
C LYS A 151 -0.62 -9.48 10.52
N ARG A 152 -1.49 -10.46 10.83
CA ARG A 152 -2.33 -10.46 12.04
C ARG A 152 -1.52 -10.32 13.32
N VAL A 153 -0.38 -10.98 13.39
CA VAL A 153 0.50 -11.03 14.57
C VAL A 153 1.26 -9.72 14.85
N GLN A 154 1.21 -8.74 13.96
CA GLN A 154 1.96 -7.49 14.11
C GLN A 154 1.29 -6.45 15.03
N ALA A 155 0.01 -6.58 15.33
CA ALA A 155 -0.71 -5.71 16.26
C ALA A 155 -2.04 -6.36 16.69
N SER A 156 -2.45 -6.14 17.95
CA SER A 156 -3.73 -6.63 18.47
C SER A 156 -4.93 -6.16 17.67
N THR A 157 -4.89 -4.92 17.15
CA THR A 157 -5.93 -4.35 16.29
C THR A 157 -6.08 -5.06 14.93
N ARG A 158 -5.14 -5.95 14.58
CA ARG A 158 -5.13 -6.71 13.31
C ARG A 158 -5.59 -8.16 13.44
N THR A 159 -5.99 -8.59 14.63
CA THR A 159 -6.43 -9.97 14.88
C THR A 159 -7.65 -10.36 14.07
N ALA A 160 -8.50 -9.39 13.72
CA ALA A 160 -9.72 -9.57 12.94
C ALA A 160 -9.50 -9.50 11.40
N LEU A 161 -8.27 -9.33 10.92
CA LEU A 161 -7.99 -9.39 9.48
C LEU A 161 -8.26 -10.80 8.94
N PRO A 162 -8.88 -10.91 7.75
CA PRO A 162 -9.20 -12.19 7.13
C PRO A 162 -7.97 -13.03 6.80
#